data_b251ebb65eb7d40b865147affdd99ab2
#
_entry.id   b251ebb65eb7d40b865147affdd99ab2
#
_cell.length_a   1.000
_cell.length_b   1.000
_cell.length_c   1.000
_cell.angle_alpha   90.00
_cell.angle_beta   90.00
_cell.angle_gamma   90.00
#
_symmetry.space_group_name_H-M   'P 1'
#
loop_
_entity.id
_entity.type
_entity.pdbx_description
1 polymer ?
#
loop_
_entity_poly.entity_id
_entity_poly.type
_entity_poly.pdbx_seq_one_letter_code
_entity_poly.pdbx_strand_id
1 'polypeptide(L)'
;MQATPDADTTEALIVEYRALCADAARHSAEGWSPSPVEAWKDSALVTPRALANFRCSPLSGGTQNWPDRPQDRAGDADGLYAPRSAGEAEAAAHALALGVREFGARLPSELHEVYQRLALDDDRCGGRPVEVPGLGPVTESSIRFAYYGVLLGELVHDGDTVLEIGAGFGGTCSRLLQRRRDIRYVITDLPLNLLLAAHFLGGRLGARVRRVWTEDALAAADGRVLLVAPWLVERLAGPVHLAVNTMSFQHMTRRNLEYYGALLATLGTKMLYMVNRVGRRDPTDVPLAEYPFLPQYRPAMDRPFGERWRELLLLAARG
;
A
#
# COMPACT_ATOMS: atom_id res chain seq x y z
N MET A 1 15.14 16.56 8.38
CA MET A 1 15.16 16.71 6.91
C MET A 1 15.52 15.36 6.32
N GLN A 2 14.58 14.66 5.69
CA GLN A 2 14.88 13.45 4.95
C GLN A 2 15.30 13.88 3.52
N ALA A 3 16.43 13.36 3.05
CA ALA A 3 16.93 13.69 1.73
C ALA A 3 16.01 13.06 0.67
N THR A 4 15.55 13.85 -0.29
CA THR A 4 15.02 13.32 -1.53
C THR A 4 16.12 12.46 -2.15
N PRO A 5 15.82 11.22 -2.65
CA PRO A 5 16.81 10.44 -3.37
C PRO A 5 17.46 11.28 -4.46
N ASP A 6 18.78 11.19 -4.59
CA ASP A 6 19.48 11.89 -5.65
C ASP A 6 19.09 11.36 -7.04
N ALA A 7 19.43 12.12 -8.09
CA ALA A 7 19.07 11.76 -9.47
C ALA A 7 19.63 10.39 -9.88
N ASP A 8 20.88 10.09 -9.48
CA ASP A 8 21.56 8.84 -9.83
C ASP A 8 20.86 7.63 -9.20
N THR A 9 20.42 7.76 -7.95
CA THR A 9 19.62 6.73 -7.27
C THR A 9 18.27 6.52 -7.95
N THR A 10 17.64 7.58 -8.42
CA THR A 10 16.35 7.52 -9.12
C THR A 10 16.47 6.83 -10.48
N GLU A 11 17.52 7.13 -11.25
CA GLU A 11 17.76 6.48 -12.54
C GLU A 11 18.09 4.99 -12.38
N ALA A 12 18.90 4.64 -11.40
CA ALA A 12 19.20 3.24 -11.08
C ALA A 12 17.93 2.45 -10.75
N LEU A 13 17.00 3.02 -9.97
CA LEU A 13 15.72 2.40 -9.67
C LEU A 13 14.85 2.19 -10.92
N ILE A 14 14.86 3.12 -11.86
CA ILE A 14 14.12 2.99 -13.13
C ILE A 14 14.71 1.86 -14.00
N VAL A 15 16.03 1.72 -14.03
CA VAL A 15 16.70 0.60 -14.72
C VAL A 15 16.30 -0.74 -14.12
N GLU A 16 16.37 -0.87 -12.78
CA GLU A 16 15.91 -2.07 -12.07
C GLU A 16 14.43 -2.39 -12.34
N TYR A 17 13.58 -1.38 -12.35
CA TYR A 17 12.16 -1.53 -12.67
C TYR A 17 11.93 -2.12 -14.08
N ARG A 18 12.67 -1.66 -15.08
CA ARG A 18 12.57 -2.20 -16.45
C ARG A 18 12.97 -3.68 -16.50
N ALA A 19 14.02 -4.06 -15.77
CA ALA A 19 14.41 -5.46 -15.64
C ALA A 19 13.31 -6.27 -14.92
N LEU A 20 12.74 -5.76 -13.84
CA LEU A 20 11.65 -6.39 -13.10
C LEU A 20 10.40 -6.57 -13.97
N CYS A 21 10.07 -5.63 -14.85
CA CYS A 21 8.98 -5.77 -15.82
C CYS A 21 9.24 -6.87 -16.84
N ALA A 22 10.49 -7.00 -17.32
CA ALA A 22 10.85 -8.08 -18.23
C ALA A 22 10.74 -9.46 -17.55
N ASP A 23 11.11 -9.56 -16.29
CA ASP A 23 10.96 -10.77 -15.47
C ASP A 23 9.47 -11.09 -15.24
N ALA A 24 8.65 -10.09 -14.91
CA ALA A 24 7.21 -10.25 -14.78
C ALA A 24 6.57 -10.81 -16.03
N ALA A 25 6.98 -10.33 -17.21
CA ALA A 25 6.48 -10.82 -18.49
C ALA A 25 6.84 -12.31 -18.71
N ARG A 26 8.04 -12.75 -18.33
CA ARG A 26 8.45 -14.17 -18.40
C ARG A 26 7.60 -15.04 -17.46
N HIS A 27 7.48 -14.65 -16.21
CA HIS A 27 6.69 -15.40 -15.23
C HIS A 27 5.18 -15.38 -15.54
N SER A 28 4.68 -14.37 -16.22
CA SER A 28 3.31 -14.35 -16.73
C SER A 28 3.07 -15.44 -17.78
N ALA A 29 4.05 -15.68 -18.65
CA ALA A 29 3.99 -16.80 -19.61
C ALA A 29 4.03 -18.18 -18.92
N GLU A 30 4.65 -18.30 -17.75
CA GLU A 30 4.73 -19.51 -16.92
C GLU A 30 3.51 -19.72 -16.00
N GLY A 31 2.56 -18.79 -15.99
CA GLY A 31 1.29 -18.97 -15.27
C GLY A 31 1.02 -17.97 -14.14
N TRP A 32 1.98 -17.13 -13.75
CA TRP A 32 1.67 -15.97 -12.94
C TRP A 32 0.84 -14.99 -13.76
N SER A 33 -0.34 -14.60 -13.27
CA SER A 33 -1.23 -13.70 -14.02
C SER A 33 -1.15 -12.30 -13.42
N PRO A 34 -0.64 -11.30 -14.17
CA PRO A 34 -0.76 -9.91 -13.75
C PRO A 34 -2.24 -9.54 -13.63
N SER A 35 -2.55 -8.65 -12.71
CA SER A 35 -3.88 -8.06 -12.66
C SER A 35 -4.16 -7.31 -13.96
N PRO A 36 -5.41 -7.32 -14.49
CA PRO A 36 -5.80 -6.51 -15.64
C PRO A 36 -5.48 -5.01 -15.48
N VAL A 37 -5.32 -4.55 -14.24
CA VAL A 37 -4.93 -3.17 -13.88
C VAL A 37 -3.52 -2.82 -14.37
N GLU A 38 -2.64 -3.79 -14.63
CA GLU A 38 -1.27 -3.51 -15.10
C GLU A 38 -1.18 -3.15 -16.59
N ALA A 39 -2.13 -3.61 -17.37
CA ALA A 39 -2.11 -3.42 -18.83
C ALA A 39 -2.15 -1.94 -19.28
N TRP A 40 -2.52 -1.02 -18.39
CA TRP A 40 -2.59 0.41 -18.68
C TRP A 40 -1.52 1.27 -18.01
N LYS A 41 -0.59 0.66 -17.28
CA LYS A 41 0.56 1.39 -16.72
C LYS A 41 1.74 1.29 -17.68
N ASP A 42 1.76 2.15 -18.68
CA ASP A 42 2.86 2.24 -19.63
C ASP A 42 4.16 2.58 -18.88
N SER A 43 5.17 1.74 -19.07
CA SER A 43 6.52 1.97 -18.51
C SER A 43 7.15 3.27 -19.04
N ALA A 44 6.69 3.80 -20.16
CA ALA A 44 7.11 5.11 -20.70
C ALA A 44 6.69 6.27 -19.79
N LEU A 45 5.67 6.12 -18.95
CA LEU A 45 5.26 7.13 -17.96
C LEU A 45 6.22 7.22 -16.76
N VAL A 46 7.10 6.23 -16.58
CA VAL A 46 8.06 6.21 -15.48
C VAL A 46 9.29 7.04 -15.85
N THR A 47 9.27 8.28 -15.44
CA THR A 47 10.39 9.24 -15.57
C THR A 47 10.87 9.67 -14.20
N PRO A 48 12.10 10.19 -14.04
CA PRO A 48 12.59 10.74 -12.77
C PRO A 48 11.64 11.77 -12.17
N ARG A 49 11.07 12.65 -13.02
CA ARG A 49 10.10 13.68 -12.59
C ARG A 49 8.78 13.06 -12.11
N ALA A 50 8.24 12.10 -12.85
CA ALA A 50 7.00 11.40 -12.45
C ALA A 50 7.20 10.63 -11.15
N LEU A 51 8.36 10.01 -10.97
CA LEU A 51 8.70 9.30 -9.74
C LEU A 51 8.88 10.26 -8.55
N ALA A 52 9.54 11.39 -8.75
CA ALA A 52 9.68 12.42 -7.72
C ALA A 52 8.34 13.04 -7.26
N ASN A 53 7.29 12.92 -8.07
CA ASN A 53 5.95 13.45 -7.80
C ASN A 53 4.87 12.36 -7.89
N PHE A 54 5.22 11.10 -7.67
CA PHE A 54 4.36 9.96 -8.01
C PHE A 54 2.98 10.00 -7.33
N ARG A 55 2.87 10.53 -6.12
CA ARG A 55 1.60 10.65 -5.39
C ARG A 55 0.64 11.69 -5.99
N CYS A 56 1.17 12.60 -6.82
CA CYS A 56 0.40 13.62 -7.55
C CYS A 56 0.34 13.34 -9.05
N SER A 57 0.74 12.16 -9.51
CA SER A 57 0.85 11.79 -10.91
C SER A 57 -0.01 10.56 -11.24
N PRO A 58 -0.23 10.27 -12.53
CA PRO A 58 -0.91 9.05 -12.95
C PRO A 58 -0.27 7.75 -12.45
N LEU A 59 1.01 7.74 -12.07
CA LEU A 59 1.71 6.54 -11.59
C LEU A 59 1.05 5.88 -10.38
N SER A 60 0.49 6.66 -9.46
CA SER A 60 -0.22 6.13 -8.29
C SER A 60 -1.73 6.13 -8.43
N GLY A 61 -2.23 6.27 -9.67
CA GLY A 61 -3.67 6.47 -9.90
C GLY A 61 -4.15 7.88 -9.57
N GLY A 62 -3.23 8.82 -9.34
CA GLY A 62 -3.45 10.28 -9.34
C GLY A 62 -4.23 10.89 -8.19
N THR A 63 -4.62 10.11 -7.17
CA THR A 63 -5.61 10.57 -6.20
C THR A 63 -5.17 10.51 -4.75
N GLN A 64 -3.88 10.36 -4.52
CA GLN A 64 -3.36 10.14 -3.17
C GLN A 64 -3.40 11.39 -2.28
N ASN A 65 -3.58 12.57 -2.85
CA ASN A 65 -3.53 13.83 -2.12
C ASN A 65 -4.89 14.50 -1.93
N TRP A 66 -5.90 14.15 -2.74
CA TRP A 66 -7.16 14.89 -2.76
C TRP A 66 -8.33 13.97 -2.44
N PRO A 67 -9.29 14.44 -1.61
CA PRO A 67 -10.49 13.67 -1.27
C PRO A 67 -11.41 13.45 -2.48
N ASP A 68 -11.39 14.38 -3.44
CA ASP A 68 -12.12 14.23 -4.70
C ASP A 68 -11.25 13.60 -5.78
N ARG A 69 -11.74 12.56 -6.40
CA ARG A 69 -11.17 11.98 -7.61
C ARG A 69 -11.71 12.71 -8.82
N PRO A 70 -11.03 13.70 -9.36
CA PRO A 70 -11.38 14.17 -10.67
C PRO A 70 -10.77 13.20 -11.67
N GLN A 71 -11.48 12.12 -11.99
CA GLN A 71 -11.12 11.25 -13.12
C GLN A 71 -11.03 12.03 -14.43
N ASP A 72 -11.58 13.25 -14.43
CA ASP A 72 -11.66 14.16 -15.58
C ASP A 72 -10.79 15.40 -15.44
N ARG A 73 -9.99 15.55 -14.38
CA ARG A 73 -9.10 16.71 -14.27
C ARG A 73 -7.81 16.45 -15.02
N ALA A 74 -7.61 17.18 -16.11
CA ALA A 74 -6.29 17.37 -16.65
C ALA A 74 -5.36 17.86 -15.52
N GLY A 75 -4.19 17.27 -15.35
CA GLY A 75 -3.15 17.78 -14.45
C GLY A 75 -2.84 19.25 -14.74
N ASP A 76 -2.07 19.89 -13.87
CA ASP A 76 -1.48 21.19 -14.18
C ASP A 76 -0.63 21.11 -15.48
N ALA A 77 -0.03 22.22 -15.90
CA ALA A 77 0.84 22.27 -17.10
C ALA A 77 1.97 21.22 -17.07
N ASP A 78 2.23 20.67 -15.88
CA ASP A 78 3.23 19.63 -15.63
C ASP A 78 2.64 18.22 -15.53
N GLY A 79 1.33 18.04 -15.72
CA GLY A 79 0.64 16.76 -15.55
C GLY A 79 0.47 16.34 -14.08
N LEU A 80 0.62 17.25 -13.12
CA LEU A 80 0.51 17.00 -11.69
C LEU A 80 -0.82 17.53 -11.14
N TYR A 81 -1.42 16.78 -10.23
CA TYR A 81 -2.66 17.18 -9.57
C TYR A 81 -2.39 18.18 -8.43
N ALA A 82 -2.98 19.36 -8.55
CA ALA A 82 -2.90 20.44 -7.56
C ALA A 82 -4.21 21.22 -7.53
N PRO A 83 -4.55 21.93 -6.41
CA PRO A 83 -5.70 22.83 -6.40
C PRO A 83 -5.50 23.95 -7.41
N ARG A 84 -6.58 24.29 -8.10
CA ARG A 84 -6.59 25.34 -9.13
C ARG A 84 -6.92 26.73 -8.57
N SER A 85 -7.45 26.76 -7.35
CA SER A 85 -7.88 27.99 -6.68
C SER A 85 -7.77 27.88 -5.16
N ALA A 86 -7.79 29.03 -4.48
CA ALA A 86 -7.85 29.10 -3.02
C ALA A 86 -9.11 28.41 -2.46
N GLY A 87 -10.26 28.53 -3.13
CA GLY A 87 -11.50 27.88 -2.72
C GLY A 87 -11.41 26.34 -2.82
N GLU A 88 -10.76 25.81 -3.84
CA GLU A 88 -10.49 24.35 -3.93
C GLU A 88 -9.55 23.89 -2.80
N ALA A 89 -8.53 24.66 -2.48
CA ALA A 89 -7.61 24.35 -1.39
C ALA A 89 -8.32 24.34 -0.02
N GLU A 90 -9.22 25.31 0.22
CA GLU A 90 -10.02 25.37 1.44
C GLU A 90 -11.02 24.22 1.53
N ALA A 91 -11.70 23.88 0.47
CA ALA A 91 -12.59 22.72 0.40
C ALA A 91 -11.85 21.41 0.67
N ALA A 92 -10.65 21.25 0.10
CA ALA A 92 -9.78 20.11 0.35
C ALA A 92 -9.34 20.04 1.82
N ALA A 93 -8.92 21.15 2.41
CA ALA A 93 -8.53 21.20 3.82
C ALA A 93 -9.71 20.83 4.73
N HIS A 94 -10.91 21.30 4.43
CA HIS A 94 -12.12 20.94 5.17
C HIS A 94 -12.44 19.44 5.07
N ALA A 95 -12.41 18.87 3.88
CA ALA A 95 -12.65 17.45 3.65
C ALA A 95 -11.60 16.57 4.35
N LEU A 96 -10.33 16.97 4.31
CA LEU A 96 -9.26 16.27 5.03
C LEU A 96 -9.44 16.34 6.56
N ALA A 97 -9.84 17.48 7.08
CA ALA A 97 -10.15 17.62 8.51
C ALA A 97 -11.33 16.72 8.95
N LEU A 98 -12.34 16.55 8.10
CA LEU A 98 -13.42 15.58 8.32
C LEU A 98 -12.87 14.16 8.32
N GLY A 99 -12.07 13.80 7.32
CA GLY A 99 -11.44 12.48 7.23
C GLY A 99 -10.62 12.13 8.47
N VAL A 100 -9.82 13.08 8.99
CA VAL A 100 -9.05 12.86 10.24
C VAL A 100 -9.99 12.52 11.41
N ARG A 101 -11.10 13.24 11.55
CA ARG A 101 -12.08 12.97 12.62
C ARG A 101 -12.77 11.61 12.45
N GLU A 102 -13.21 11.30 11.23
CA GLU A 102 -13.92 10.05 10.93
C GLU A 102 -13.04 8.81 11.15
N PHE A 103 -11.81 8.85 10.69
CA PHE A 103 -10.87 7.75 10.94
C PHE A 103 -10.46 7.67 12.41
N GLY A 104 -10.25 8.82 13.07
CA GLY A 104 -9.97 8.86 14.50
C GLY A 104 -11.09 8.22 15.31
N ALA A 105 -12.35 8.53 15.01
CA ALA A 105 -13.53 7.98 15.69
C ALA A 105 -13.68 6.45 15.56
N ARG A 106 -12.94 5.81 14.65
CA ARG A 106 -12.90 4.35 14.49
C ARG A 106 -11.92 3.67 15.45
N LEU A 107 -11.07 4.44 16.10
CA LEU A 107 -10.03 3.98 17.05
C LEU A 107 -10.49 4.23 18.50
N PRO A 108 -10.02 3.42 19.45
CA PRO A 108 -10.12 3.74 20.87
C PRO A 108 -9.54 5.13 21.19
N SER A 109 -10.12 5.82 22.15
CA SER A 109 -9.77 7.21 22.49
C SER A 109 -8.29 7.38 22.90
N GLU A 110 -7.72 6.40 23.55
CA GLU A 110 -6.31 6.35 23.96
C GLU A 110 -5.33 6.32 22.80
N LEU A 111 -5.80 5.99 21.60
CA LEU A 111 -4.99 5.95 20.38
C LEU A 111 -5.12 7.22 19.52
N HIS A 112 -6.01 8.16 19.88
CA HIS A 112 -6.29 9.34 19.06
C HIS A 112 -5.07 10.26 18.89
N GLU A 113 -4.31 10.52 19.96
CA GLU A 113 -3.12 11.36 19.90
C GLU A 113 -2.06 10.77 18.96
N VAL A 114 -1.83 9.47 19.08
CA VAL A 114 -0.87 8.75 18.22
C VAL A 114 -1.35 8.78 16.77
N TYR A 115 -2.64 8.58 16.55
CA TYR A 115 -3.23 8.63 15.23
C TYR A 115 -3.05 10.00 14.59
N GLN A 116 -3.40 11.09 15.29
CA GLN A 116 -3.25 12.46 14.78
C GLN A 116 -1.79 12.76 14.38
N ARG A 117 -0.84 12.39 15.22
CA ARG A 117 0.59 12.53 14.91
C ARG A 117 1.02 11.76 13.68
N LEU A 118 0.53 10.53 13.50
CA LEU A 118 0.83 9.71 12.33
C LEU A 118 0.10 10.15 11.08
N ALA A 119 -1.03 10.85 11.21
CA ALA A 119 -1.79 11.40 10.08
C ALA A 119 -1.09 12.59 9.42
N LEU A 120 -0.21 13.28 10.15
CA LEU A 120 0.60 14.34 9.57
C LEU A 120 1.49 13.78 8.45
N ASP A 121 1.57 14.53 7.38
CA ASP A 121 2.36 14.20 6.20
C ASP A 121 3.33 15.35 5.90
N ASP A 122 4.35 15.43 6.73
CA ASP A 122 5.48 16.35 6.54
C ASP A 122 6.46 15.88 5.46
N ASP A 123 6.26 14.64 4.99
CA ASP A 123 7.06 14.03 3.95
C ASP A 123 6.55 14.42 2.55
N ARG A 124 7.37 15.22 1.89
CA ARG A 124 7.11 15.67 0.51
C ARG A 124 7.54 14.66 -0.56
N CYS A 125 7.95 13.44 -0.18
CA CYS A 125 8.34 12.42 -1.13
C CYS A 125 7.14 12.02 -2.02
N GLY A 126 7.14 12.54 -3.22
CA GLY A 126 6.12 12.26 -4.22
C GLY A 126 4.74 12.88 -3.97
N GLY A 127 4.54 13.64 -2.88
CA GLY A 127 3.24 14.19 -2.50
C GLY A 127 3.23 15.70 -2.29
N ARG A 128 2.03 16.27 -2.26
CA ARG A 128 1.77 17.69 -1.96
C ARG A 128 0.74 17.78 -0.84
N PRO A 129 1.18 17.74 0.43
CA PRO A 129 0.29 17.86 1.58
C PRO A 129 -0.49 19.18 1.56
N VAL A 130 -1.69 19.14 2.09
CA VAL A 130 -2.55 20.30 2.29
C VAL A 130 -2.46 20.72 3.75
N GLU A 131 -2.21 21.99 4.00
CA GLU A 131 -2.27 22.54 5.36
C GLU A 131 -3.70 22.58 5.87
N VAL A 132 -3.96 21.83 6.92
CA VAL A 132 -5.26 21.81 7.60
C VAL A 132 -5.16 22.66 8.86
N PRO A 133 -5.96 23.72 9.01
CA PRO A 133 -5.93 24.61 10.18
C PRO A 133 -6.06 23.84 11.49
N GLY A 134 -5.15 24.10 12.43
CA GLY A 134 -5.11 23.43 13.74
C GLY A 134 -4.59 22.00 13.77
N LEU A 135 -4.21 21.43 12.60
CA LEU A 135 -3.68 20.09 12.51
C LEU A 135 -2.29 20.06 11.87
N GLY A 136 -2.08 20.76 10.76
CA GLY A 136 -0.85 20.77 9.97
C GLY A 136 -0.98 20.09 8.61
N PRO A 137 0.14 19.70 7.96
CA PRO A 137 0.14 19.13 6.62
C PRO A 137 -0.42 17.70 6.63
N VAL A 138 -1.41 17.42 5.79
CA VAL A 138 -2.01 16.09 5.60
C VAL A 138 -2.30 15.81 4.14
N THR A 139 -2.39 14.52 3.81
CA THR A 139 -2.94 14.02 2.55
C THR A 139 -4.05 13.00 2.84
N GLU A 140 -4.91 12.72 1.89
CA GLU A 140 -5.94 11.67 2.05
C GLU A 140 -5.29 10.32 2.37
N SER A 141 -4.18 10.00 1.70
CA SER A 141 -3.45 8.76 1.95
C SER A 141 -2.79 8.72 3.34
N SER A 142 -2.25 9.85 3.85
CA SER A 142 -1.60 9.88 5.17
C SER A 142 -2.60 9.59 6.29
N ILE A 143 -3.81 10.11 6.19
CA ILE A 143 -4.91 9.88 7.12
C ILE A 143 -5.23 8.39 7.21
N ARG A 144 -5.44 7.76 6.06
CA ARG A 144 -5.79 6.34 5.97
C ARG A 144 -4.66 5.42 6.41
N PHE A 145 -3.44 5.68 5.97
CA PHE A 145 -2.28 4.89 6.40
C PHE A 145 -1.95 5.05 7.88
N ALA A 146 -2.18 6.24 8.46
CA ALA A 146 -2.06 6.44 9.90
C ALA A 146 -3.06 5.56 10.67
N TYR A 147 -4.30 5.52 10.22
CA TYR A 147 -5.32 4.66 10.79
C TYR A 147 -4.91 3.19 10.75
N TYR A 148 -4.46 2.69 9.60
CA TYR A 148 -3.96 1.32 9.49
C TYR A 148 -2.74 1.09 10.39
N GLY A 149 -1.76 2.00 10.36
CA GLY A 149 -0.56 1.88 11.18
C GLY A 149 -0.83 1.82 12.68
N VAL A 150 -1.82 2.59 13.16
CA VAL A 150 -2.24 2.55 14.57
C VAL A 150 -2.96 1.25 14.89
N LEU A 151 -3.99 0.91 14.11
CA LEU A 151 -4.79 -0.30 14.35
C LEU A 151 -3.93 -1.57 14.30
N LEU A 152 -3.13 -1.72 13.25
CA LEU A 152 -2.27 -2.89 13.07
C LEU A 152 -1.16 -2.94 14.11
N GLY A 153 -0.71 -1.78 14.60
CA GLY A 153 0.25 -1.70 15.69
C GLY A 153 -0.22 -2.33 17.00
N GLU A 154 -1.52 -2.46 17.20
CA GLU A 154 -2.10 -3.17 18.36
C GLU A 154 -2.19 -4.69 18.14
N LEU A 155 -2.03 -5.16 16.90
CA LEU A 155 -2.14 -6.56 16.52
C LEU A 155 -0.79 -7.29 16.43
N VAL A 156 0.31 -6.55 16.37
CA VAL A 156 1.66 -7.11 16.17
C VAL A 156 2.60 -6.78 17.32
N HIS A 157 3.55 -7.66 17.56
CA HIS A 157 4.57 -7.56 18.59
C HIS A 157 5.97 -7.57 17.98
N ASP A 158 6.97 -7.21 18.76
CA ASP A 158 8.36 -7.28 18.33
C ASP A 158 8.73 -8.72 17.93
N GLY A 159 9.43 -8.85 16.82
CA GLY A 159 9.77 -10.14 16.22
C GLY A 159 8.72 -10.71 15.27
N ASP A 160 7.52 -10.16 15.21
CA ASP A 160 6.48 -10.62 14.30
C ASP A 160 6.81 -10.33 12.83
N THR A 161 6.32 -11.18 11.94
CA THR A 161 6.38 -10.98 10.49
C THR A 161 5.02 -10.53 9.97
N VAL A 162 5.01 -9.41 9.26
CA VAL A 162 3.85 -8.87 8.55
C VAL A 162 4.07 -9.06 7.05
N LEU A 163 3.07 -9.58 6.34
CA LEU A 163 3.04 -9.67 4.88
C LEU A 163 1.95 -8.76 4.33
N GLU A 164 2.30 -7.71 3.61
CA GLU A 164 1.34 -6.86 2.90
C GLU A 164 1.29 -7.25 1.42
N ILE A 165 0.09 -7.65 0.97
CA ILE A 165 -0.19 -8.03 -0.41
C ILE A 165 -0.91 -6.85 -1.07
N GLY A 166 -0.26 -6.20 -2.04
CA GLY A 166 -0.82 -5.02 -2.69
C GLY A 166 -0.67 -3.75 -1.87
N ALA A 167 0.55 -3.45 -1.45
CA ALA A 167 0.90 -2.33 -0.57
C ALA A 167 0.91 -0.94 -1.26
N GLY A 168 0.83 -0.90 -2.59
CA GLY A 168 1.07 0.31 -3.34
C GLY A 168 2.48 0.85 -3.08
N PHE A 169 2.60 2.09 -2.65
CA PHE A 169 3.92 2.67 -2.35
C PHE A 169 4.41 2.41 -0.90
N GLY A 170 3.74 1.56 -0.12
CA GLY A 170 4.19 1.17 1.22
C GLY A 170 3.79 2.14 2.34
N GLY A 171 2.71 2.88 2.16
CA GLY A 171 2.23 3.84 3.15
C GLY A 171 1.86 3.19 4.50
N THR A 172 1.19 2.04 4.50
CA THR A 172 0.87 1.26 5.71
C THR A 172 2.15 0.83 6.42
N CYS A 173 3.09 0.23 5.68
CA CYS A 173 4.40 -0.18 6.19
C CYS A 173 5.11 0.98 6.90
N SER A 174 5.18 2.15 6.24
CA SER A 174 5.82 3.34 6.80
C SER A 174 5.22 3.77 8.14
N ARG A 175 3.88 3.72 8.28
CA ARG A 175 3.20 4.15 9.52
C ARG A 175 3.27 3.07 10.60
N LEU A 176 3.14 1.79 10.23
CA LEU A 176 3.27 0.71 11.21
C LEU A 176 4.67 0.65 11.82
N LEU A 177 5.74 0.84 11.03
CA LEU A 177 7.12 0.86 11.52
C LEU A 177 7.45 2.07 12.41
N GLN A 178 6.65 3.12 12.40
CA GLN A 178 6.74 4.20 13.39
C GLN A 178 6.18 3.78 14.77
N ARG A 179 5.29 2.78 14.79
CA ARG A 179 4.69 2.19 16.00
C ARG A 179 5.49 0.99 16.51
N ARG A 180 5.93 0.12 15.60
CA ARG A 180 6.58 -1.17 15.89
C ARG A 180 7.88 -1.26 15.09
N ARG A 181 9.00 -0.96 15.71
CA ARG A 181 10.28 -0.87 15.02
C ARG A 181 10.95 -2.21 14.78
N ASP A 182 10.60 -3.22 15.56
CA ASP A 182 11.27 -4.52 15.61
C ASP A 182 10.45 -5.66 14.99
N ILE A 183 9.63 -5.33 13.99
CA ILE A 183 8.92 -6.31 13.15
C ILE A 183 9.66 -6.50 11.82
N ARG A 184 9.48 -7.68 11.21
CA ARG A 184 9.83 -7.94 9.82
C ARG A 184 8.62 -7.60 8.94
N TYR A 185 8.79 -6.73 7.96
CA TYR A 185 7.72 -6.32 7.07
C TYR A 185 8.03 -6.74 5.63
N VAL A 186 7.18 -7.57 5.05
CA VAL A 186 7.32 -8.05 3.68
C VAL A 186 6.21 -7.43 2.83
N ILE A 187 6.59 -6.83 1.73
CA ILE A 187 5.68 -6.27 0.73
C ILE A 187 5.80 -7.09 -0.54
N THR A 188 4.66 -7.52 -1.09
CA THR A 188 4.56 -8.02 -2.45
C THR A 188 3.49 -7.24 -3.20
N ASP A 189 3.82 -6.81 -4.41
CA ASP A 189 2.95 -6.00 -5.26
C ASP A 189 3.41 -6.10 -6.72
N LEU A 190 2.65 -5.50 -7.63
CA LEU A 190 3.00 -5.36 -9.03
C LEU A 190 4.33 -4.56 -9.20
N PRO A 191 5.10 -4.80 -10.26
CA PRO A 191 6.40 -4.17 -10.47
C PRO A 191 6.42 -2.66 -10.28
N LEU A 192 5.43 -1.93 -10.82
CA LEU A 192 5.37 -0.48 -10.66
C LEU A 192 5.18 -0.08 -9.19
N ASN A 193 4.30 -0.76 -8.47
CA ASN A 193 4.07 -0.46 -7.07
C ASN A 193 5.30 -0.78 -6.21
N LEU A 194 6.04 -1.86 -6.54
CA LEU A 194 7.32 -2.18 -5.90
C LEU A 194 8.39 -1.11 -6.18
N LEU A 195 8.42 -0.52 -7.39
CA LEU A 195 9.27 0.64 -7.68
C LEU A 195 8.90 1.83 -6.80
N LEU A 196 7.59 2.16 -6.71
CA LEU A 196 7.11 3.27 -5.88
C LEU A 196 7.43 3.03 -4.40
N ALA A 197 7.26 1.79 -3.92
CA ALA A 197 7.62 1.41 -2.56
C ALA A 197 9.14 1.50 -2.32
N ALA A 198 9.97 1.08 -3.28
CA ALA A 198 11.42 1.19 -3.19
C ALA A 198 11.87 2.66 -3.11
N HIS A 199 11.27 3.53 -3.93
CA HIS A 199 11.54 4.97 -3.90
C HIS A 199 11.10 5.61 -2.57
N PHE A 200 9.86 5.39 -2.15
CA PHE A 200 9.29 6.00 -0.97
C PHE A 200 9.92 5.47 0.34
N LEU A 201 9.96 4.16 0.51
CA LEU A 201 10.50 3.54 1.72
C LEU A 201 12.03 3.62 1.77
N GLY A 202 12.70 3.54 0.62
CA GLY A 202 14.15 3.71 0.53
C GLY A 202 14.60 5.08 1.02
N GLY A 203 13.90 6.15 0.63
CA GLY A 203 14.16 7.50 1.12
C GLY A 203 13.89 7.69 2.63
N ARG A 204 12.98 6.91 3.21
CA ARG A 204 12.60 7.02 4.63
C ARG A 204 13.38 6.10 5.57
N LEU A 205 13.68 4.90 5.13
CA LEU A 205 14.21 3.82 5.95
C LEU A 205 15.64 3.41 5.55
N GLY A 206 16.10 3.89 4.41
CA GLY A 206 17.46 3.65 3.91
C GLY A 206 17.79 2.16 3.81
N ALA A 207 18.93 1.78 4.37
CA ALA A 207 19.45 0.41 4.32
C ALA A 207 18.57 -0.67 4.97
N ARG A 208 17.48 -0.29 5.65
CA ARG A 208 16.51 -1.26 6.21
C ARG A 208 15.64 -1.89 5.14
N VAL A 209 15.55 -1.27 3.94
CA VAL A 209 14.75 -1.75 2.81
C VAL A 209 15.63 -2.60 1.90
N ARG A 210 15.21 -3.82 1.64
CA ARG A 210 15.84 -4.74 0.69
C ARG A 210 14.89 -5.01 -0.47
N ARG A 211 15.43 -4.89 -1.67
CA ARG A 211 14.74 -5.24 -2.91
C ARG A 211 15.10 -6.70 -3.24
N VAL A 212 14.07 -7.52 -3.40
CA VAL A 212 14.19 -8.97 -3.59
C VAL A 212 13.54 -9.33 -4.91
N TRP A 213 14.31 -9.19 -5.98
CA TRP A 213 13.86 -9.46 -7.35
C TRP A 213 14.29 -10.83 -7.87
N THR A 214 15.23 -11.49 -7.18
CA THR A 214 15.79 -12.80 -7.56
C THR A 214 15.83 -13.75 -6.35
N GLU A 215 15.95 -15.05 -6.61
CA GLU A 215 16.07 -16.06 -5.56
C GLU A 215 17.33 -15.85 -4.70
N ASP A 216 18.46 -15.51 -5.33
CA ASP A 216 19.71 -15.22 -4.61
C ASP A 216 19.54 -14.02 -3.66
N ALA A 217 18.84 -12.97 -4.12
CA ALA A 217 18.52 -11.83 -3.28
C ALA A 217 17.60 -12.22 -2.11
N LEU A 218 16.67 -13.16 -2.30
CA LEU A 218 15.81 -13.67 -1.24
C LEU A 218 16.61 -14.48 -0.21
N ALA A 219 17.50 -15.34 -0.66
CA ALA A 219 18.35 -16.16 0.22
C ALA A 219 19.29 -15.30 1.07
N ALA A 220 19.76 -14.17 0.54
CA ALA A 220 20.64 -13.22 1.22
C ALA A 220 19.89 -12.14 2.02
N ALA A 221 18.55 -12.15 2.03
CA ALA A 221 17.77 -11.05 2.58
C ALA A 221 17.76 -11.02 4.12
N ASP A 222 18.50 -10.07 4.68
CA ASP A 222 18.60 -9.79 6.11
C ASP A 222 17.83 -8.52 6.55
N GLY A 223 17.10 -7.89 5.61
CA GLY A 223 16.42 -6.63 5.83
C GLY A 223 15.18 -6.74 6.71
N ARG A 224 14.84 -5.63 7.39
CA ARG A 224 13.58 -5.52 8.14
C ARG A 224 12.38 -5.27 7.24
N VAL A 225 12.57 -4.63 6.10
CA VAL A 225 11.57 -4.40 5.07
C VAL A 225 12.03 -5.07 3.78
N LEU A 226 11.29 -6.05 3.34
CA LEU A 226 11.56 -6.77 2.10
C LEU A 226 10.50 -6.39 1.05
N LEU A 227 10.95 -5.91 -0.10
CA LEU A 227 10.13 -5.72 -1.29
C LEU A 227 10.33 -6.93 -2.18
N VAL A 228 9.35 -7.81 -2.23
CA VAL A 228 9.48 -9.14 -2.85
C VAL A 228 8.66 -9.22 -4.12
N ALA A 229 9.30 -9.63 -5.22
CA ALA A 229 8.59 -9.88 -6.47
C ALA A 229 7.48 -10.94 -6.29
N PRO A 230 6.29 -10.78 -6.91
CA PRO A 230 5.15 -11.64 -6.65
C PRO A 230 5.41 -13.14 -6.87
N TRP A 231 6.25 -13.48 -7.84
CA TRP A 231 6.61 -14.87 -8.15
C TRP A 231 7.64 -15.48 -7.19
N LEU A 232 8.21 -14.68 -6.27
CA LEU A 232 9.13 -15.15 -5.24
C LEU A 232 8.50 -15.28 -3.87
N VAL A 233 7.30 -14.73 -3.69
CA VAL A 233 6.66 -14.65 -2.36
C VAL A 233 6.36 -16.03 -1.77
N GLU A 234 6.11 -17.04 -2.59
CA GLU A 234 5.90 -18.42 -2.15
C GLU A 234 7.14 -19.08 -1.54
N ARG A 235 8.33 -18.52 -1.81
CA ARG A 235 9.60 -18.99 -1.24
C ARG A 235 9.98 -18.33 0.08
N LEU A 236 9.12 -17.49 0.62
CA LEU A 236 9.32 -16.90 1.94
C LEU A 236 9.37 -18.00 3.00
N ALA A 237 10.35 -17.91 3.89
CA ALA A 237 10.48 -18.83 5.01
C ALA A 237 9.87 -18.24 6.29
N GLY A 238 9.31 -19.13 7.11
CA GLY A 238 8.79 -18.82 8.43
C GLY A 238 7.33 -18.37 8.44
N PRO A 239 6.72 -18.34 9.62
CA PRO A 239 5.31 -18.00 9.77
C PRO A 239 5.08 -16.51 9.54
N VAL A 240 3.96 -16.18 8.91
CA VAL A 240 3.40 -14.84 8.84
C VAL A 240 2.42 -14.66 9.99
N HIS A 241 2.67 -13.69 10.87
CA HIS A 241 1.80 -13.41 12.01
C HIS A 241 0.56 -12.64 11.57
N LEU A 242 0.74 -11.63 10.72
CA LEU A 242 -0.33 -10.81 10.18
C LEU A 242 -0.14 -10.64 8.65
N ALA A 243 -1.14 -11.04 7.88
CA ALA A 243 -1.28 -10.63 6.50
C ALA A 243 -2.14 -9.37 6.41
N VAL A 244 -1.79 -8.47 5.50
CA VAL A 244 -2.48 -7.20 5.27
C VAL A 244 -2.84 -7.08 3.80
N ASN A 245 -4.08 -6.70 3.51
CA ASN A 245 -4.51 -6.32 2.17
C ASN A 245 -5.49 -5.15 2.23
N THR A 246 -5.06 -4.00 1.74
CA THR A 246 -5.90 -2.81 1.73
C THR A 246 -6.20 -2.39 0.29
N MET A 247 -7.45 -2.56 -0.11
CA MET A 247 -8.00 -2.14 -1.42
C MET A 247 -7.31 -2.78 -2.65
N SER A 248 -6.71 -3.96 -2.50
CA SER A 248 -5.98 -4.63 -3.57
C SER A 248 -6.65 -5.92 -4.04
N PHE A 249 -7.11 -6.81 -3.16
CA PHE A 249 -7.79 -8.06 -3.57
C PHE A 249 -9.00 -7.81 -4.47
N GLN A 250 -9.68 -6.69 -4.31
CA GLN A 250 -10.81 -6.27 -5.13
C GLN A 250 -10.49 -6.04 -6.61
N HIS A 251 -9.22 -6.04 -7.00
CA HIS A 251 -8.73 -5.89 -8.37
C HIS A 251 -8.10 -7.18 -8.90
N MET A 252 -8.14 -8.25 -8.12
CA MET A 252 -7.53 -9.52 -8.48
C MET A 252 -8.53 -10.46 -9.11
N THR A 253 -8.03 -11.29 -10.03
CA THR A 253 -8.81 -12.40 -10.58
C THR A 253 -9.08 -13.47 -9.52
N ARG A 254 -10.08 -14.32 -9.73
CA ARG A 254 -10.34 -15.47 -8.84
C ARG A 254 -9.08 -16.34 -8.67
N ARG A 255 -8.35 -16.60 -9.75
CA ARG A 255 -7.10 -17.37 -9.71
C ARG A 255 -6.06 -16.74 -8.78
N ASN A 256 -5.88 -15.42 -8.83
CA ASN A 256 -4.95 -14.73 -7.93
C ASN A 256 -5.41 -14.82 -6.46
N LEU A 257 -6.71 -14.71 -6.21
CA LEU A 257 -7.26 -14.86 -4.86
C LEU A 257 -7.07 -16.29 -4.31
N GLU A 258 -7.25 -17.31 -5.16
CA GLU A 258 -6.95 -18.72 -4.82
C GLU A 258 -5.46 -18.91 -4.51
N TYR A 259 -4.58 -18.36 -5.35
CA TYR A 259 -3.12 -18.40 -5.15
C TYR A 259 -2.73 -17.78 -3.80
N TYR A 260 -3.17 -16.54 -3.53
CA TYR A 260 -2.83 -15.89 -2.26
C TYR A 260 -3.48 -16.58 -1.06
N GLY A 261 -4.68 -17.12 -1.20
CA GLY A 261 -5.31 -17.92 -0.15
C GLY A 261 -4.49 -19.17 0.22
N ALA A 262 -4.02 -19.91 -0.78
CA ALA A 262 -3.14 -21.06 -0.58
C ALA A 262 -1.78 -20.65 0.02
N LEU A 263 -1.20 -19.55 -0.46
CA LEU A 263 0.04 -18.99 0.08
C LEU A 263 -0.08 -18.66 1.56
N LEU A 264 -1.13 -17.94 1.96
CA LEU A 264 -1.35 -17.56 3.35
C LEU A 264 -1.51 -18.78 4.26
N ALA A 265 -2.16 -19.84 3.78
CA ALA A 265 -2.27 -21.11 4.50
C ALA A 265 -0.89 -21.78 4.65
N THR A 266 -0.10 -21.85 3.57
CA THR A 266 1.26 -22.44 3.56
C THR A 266 2.20 -21.69 4.51
N LEU A 267 2.11 -20.36 4.56
CA LEU A 267 2.90 -19.52 5.47
C LEU A 267 2.38 -19.54 6.92
N GLY A 268 1.37 -20.34 7.24
CA GLY A 268 0.80 -20.45 8.59
C GLY A 268 0.30 -19.10 9.11
N THR A 269 -0.32 -18.29 8.27
CA THR A 269 -0.80 -16.96 8.59
C THR A 269 -1.84 -17.01 9.70
N LYS A 270 -1.58 -16.34 10.83
CA LYS A 270 -2.46 -16.36 12.00
C LYS A 270 -3.63 -15.40 11.88
N MET A 271 -3.38 -14.21 11.30
CA MET A 271 -4.35 -13.14 11.15
C MET A 271 -4.31 -12.58 9.74
N LEU A 272 -5.48 -12.24 9.20
CA LEU A 272 -5.60 -11.51 7.95
C LEU A 272 -6.44 -10.24 8.21
N TYR A 273 -5.81 -9.08 8.09
CA TYR A 273 -6.51 -7.81 8.06
C TYR A 273 -6.74 -7.37 6.63
N MET A 274 -7.96 -7.00 6.30
CA MET A 274 -8.24 -6.50 4.96
C MET A 274 -9.34 -5.44 4.92
N VAL A 275 -9.20 -4.53 3.96
CA VAL A 275 -10.23 -3.56 3.57
C VAL A 275 -10.45 -3.72 2.07
N ASN A 276 -11.63 -4.20 1.68
CA ASN A 276 -11.94 -4.42 0.28
C ASN A 276 -13.39 -4.03 -0.04
N ARG A 277 -13.65 -3.78 -1.33
CA ARG A 277 -14.97 -3.47 -1.84
C ARG A 277 -15.90 -4.66 -1.69
N VAL A 278 -17.14 -4.40 -1.28
CA VAL A 278 -18.15 -5.45 -1.07
C VAL A 278 -18.62 -6.03 -2.39
N GLY A 279 -19.01 -5.16 -3.32
CA GLY A 279 -19.58 -5.56 -4.62
C GLY A 279 -18.60 -5.48 -5.77
N ARG A 280 -19.08 -5.83 -6.95
CA ARG A 280 -18.34 -5.72 -8.21
C ARG A 280 -18.33 -4.27 -8.72
N ARG A 281 -17.24 -3.85 -9.32
CA ARG A 281 -17.16 -2.66 -10.16
C ARG A 281 -17.25 -3.06 -11.63
N ASP A 282 -16.56 -4.16 -11.96
CA ASP A 282 -16.52 -4.78 -13.27
C ASP A 282 -17.12 -6.20 -13.21
N PRO A 283 -17.66 -6.74 -14.30
CA PRO A 283 -18.17 -8.11 -14.33
C PRO A 283 -17.14 -9.19 -13.96
N THR A 284 -15.85 -8.91 -14.17
CA THR A 284 -14.74 -9.81 -13.85
C THR A 284 -14.29 -9.75 -12.40
N ASP A 285 -14.70 -8.72 -11.64
CA ASP A 285 -14.38 -8.60 -10.22
C ASP A 285 -15.02 -9.74 -9.42
N VAL A 286 -14.31 -10.23 -8.42
CA VAL A 286 -14.85 -11.17 -7.44
C VAL A 286 -15.44 -10.40 -6.27
N PRO A 287 -16.71 -10.55 -5.92
CA PRO A 287 -17.29 -9.92 -4.74
C PRO A 287 -16.61 -10.41 -3.47
N LEU A 288 -16.50 -9.55 -2.46
CA LEU A 288 -15.85 -9.89 -1.19
C LEU A 288 -16.37 -11.19 -0.57
N ALA A 289 -17.68 -11.41 -0.57
CA ALA A 289 -18.30 -12.61 -0.01
C ALA A 289 -17.93 -13.91 -0.75
N GLU A 290 -17.40 -13.80 -1.97
CA GLU A 290 -17.00 -14.93 -2.82
C GLU A 290 -15.48 -15.17 -2.81
N TYR A 291 -14.71 -14.51 -1.95
CA TYR A 291 -13.26 -14.76 -1.86
C TYR A 291 -13.01 -16.19 -1.39
N PRO A 292 -12.25 -17.00 -2.15
CA PRO A 292 -12.17 -18.45 -1.94
C PRO A 292 -11.51 -18.87 -0.63
N PHE A 293 -10.73 -17.99 -0.01
CA PHE A 293 -10.02 -18.27 1.23
C PHE A 293 -10.83 -17.92 2.50
N LEU A 294 -11.94 -17.18 2.40
CA LEU A 294 -12.72 -16.79 3.58
C LEU A 294 -13.16 -17.95 4.47
N PRO A 295 -13.55 -19.12 3.93
CA PRO A 295 -13.92 -20.26 4.76
C PRO A 295 -12.81 -20.79 5.69
N GLN A 296 -11.55 -20.43 5.43
CA GLN A 296 -10.40 -20.81 6.26
C GLN A 296 -10.24 -19.93 7.51
N TYR A 297 -11.06 -18.90 7.62
CA TYR A 297 -10.96 -17.89 8.67
C TYR A 297 -12.28 -17.70 9.41
N ARG A 298 -12.19 -17.20 10.65
CA ARG A 298 -13.32 -16.67 11.41
C ARG A 298 -13.16 -15.16 11.62
N PRO A 299 -14.22 -14.37 11.49
CA PRO A 299 -14.13 -12.93 11.72
C PRO A 299 -13.93 -12.63 13.22
N ALA A 300 -12.95 -11.79 13.54
CA ALA A 300 -12.78 -11.15 14.84
C ALA A 300 -13.29 -9.70 14.80
N MET A 301 -13.24 -9.06 13.62
CA MET A 301 -13.85 -7.77 13.35
C MET A 301 -14.45 -7.80 11.95
N ASP A 302 -15.66 -7.26 11.83
CA ASP A 302 -16.37 -7.10 10.57
C ASP A 302 -17.23 -5.84 10.65
N ARG A 303 -16.83 -4.78 9.95
CA ARG A 303 -17.53 -3.49 10.00
C ARG A 303 -17.50 -2.73 8.67
N PRO A 304 -18.46 -1.85 8.41
CA PRO A 304 -18.43 -0.98 7.24
C PRO A 304 -17.19 -0.07 7.23
N PHE A 305 -16.62 0.14 6.04
CA PHE A 305 -15.53 1.07 5.79
C PHE A 305 -15.96 2.06 4.70
N GLY A 306 -16.86 2.99 5.06
CA GLY A 306 -17.65 3.77 4.11
C GLY A 306 -18.75 2.92 3.45
N GLU A 307 -19.35 3.46 2.38
CA GLU A 307 -20.53 2.84 1.75
C GLU A 307 -20.26 1.57 0.97
N ARG A 308 -19.06 1.46 0.40
CA ARG A 308 -18.74 0.43 -0.61
C ARG A 308 -17.69 -0.57 -0.17
N TRP A 309 -17.07 -0.37 0.98
CA TRP A 309 -16.00 -1.22 1.49
C TRP A 309 -16.33 -1.84 2.83
N ARG A 310 -15.69 -2.93 3.11
CA ARG A 310 -15.75 -3.64 4.38
C ARG A 310 -14.37 -3.78 4.95
N GLU A 311 -14.25 -3.59 6.23
CA GLU A 311 -13.03 -3.78 7.02
C GLU A 311 -13.17 -5.06 7.85
N LEU A 312 -12.24 -5.97 7.67
CA LEU A 312 -12.26 -7.28 8.28
C LEU A 312 -10.92 -7.55 8.99
N LEU A 313 -11.01 -8.06 10.22
CA LEU A 313 -9.93 -8.79 10.87
C LEU A 313 -10.37 -10.25 10.99
N LEU A 314 -9.64 -11.13 10.35
CA LEU A 314 -9.92 -12.54 10.24
C LEU A 314 -8.84 -13.32 10.98
N LEU A 315 -9.24 -14.30 11.80
CA LEU A 315 -8.34 -15.21 12.49
C LEU A 315 -8.38 -16.56 11.80
N ALA A 316 -7.23 -17.18 11.59
CA ALA A 316 -7.18 -18.53 11.06
C ALA A 316 -8.04 -19.48 11.92
N ALA A 317 -8.87 -20.27 11.27
CA ALA A 317 -9.60 -21.32 11.96
C ALA A 317 -8.56 -22.29 12.55
N ARG A 318 -8.72 -22.65 13.84
CA ARG A 318 -7.86 -23.67 14.43
C ARG A 318 -8.17 -24.98 13.69
N GLY A 319 -7.18 -25.53 13.01
CA GLY A 319 -7.24 -26.88 12.49
C GLY A 319 -7.25 -27.92 13.61
#